data_670fc778ba53000b5663a7bbe5e986cd
#
_entry.id   670fc778ba53000b5663a7bbe5e986cd
#
_cell.length_a   1.000
_cell.length_b   1.000
_cell.length_c   1.000
_cell.angle_alpha   90.00
_cell.angle_beta   90.00
_cell.angle_gamma   90.00
#
_symmetry.space_group_name_H-M   'P 1'
#
loop_
_entity.id
_entity.type
_entity.pdbx_description
1 polymer ?
#
loop_
_entity_poly.entity_id
_entity_poly.type
_entity_poly.pdbx_seq_one_letter_code
_entity_poly.pdbx_strand_id
1 'polypeptide(L)'
;MPELPEVETTRRGVAPHVVGRRVAGVAVYDPRLRWPVPPDLPQRLVGRTVDAVDRRSKYLLFRLASGTLLVHLGMTGSLRVFRRAPARRPHDHVDIVLDDGTVLRYNDPRRFGAMLWVAGPADEHPLLAGLGPEPFAAGFDADYLWHATRARSAAIKVALMDNGLVVGVGNIYANESLFRAGIRPALPAKRVSRARLARLVDAVRSVLTEAIAKGGSTLRDYVDASGEPGYFQLDYFVYGREGEPCRVCGAPIRMRRLGGRASFHCPRCQR
;
A
#
# COMPACT_ATOMS: atom_id res chain seq x y z
N MET A 1 -6.03 1.50 -6.05
CA MET A 1 -5.90 0.85 -4.71
C MET A 1 -4.60 1.35 -4.14
N PRO A 2 -4.61 1.95 -2.96
CA PRO A 2 -3.37 2.30 -2.27
C PRO A 2 -2.43 1.10 -2.18
N GLU A 3 -1.19 1.28 -2.63
CA GLU A 3 -0.10 0.32 -2.52
C GLU A 3 0.86 0.81 -1.40
N LEU A 4 2.03 0.24 -1.25
CA LEU A 4 2.95 0.62 -0.17
C LEU A 4 3.26 2.12 -0.11
N PRO A 5 3.57 2.82 -1.22
CA PRO A 5 3.88 4.25 -1.16
C PRO A 5 2.74 5.12 -0.63
N GLU A 6 1.49 4.85 -1.05
CA GLU A 6 0.33 5.60 -0.60
C GLU A 6 0.06 5.39 0.90
N VAL A 7 0.22 4.14 1.37
CA VAL A 7 0.06 3.81 2.79
C VAL A 7 1.18 4.43 3.62
N GLU A 8 2.42 4.41 3.14
CA GLU A 8 3.55 5.06 3.80
C GLU A 8 3.40 6.58 3.86
N THR A 9 2.93 7.20 2.77
CA THR A 9 2.62 8.64 2.74
C THR A 9 1.52 8.98 3.75
N THR A 10 0.45 8.18 3.81
CA THR A 10 -0.60 8.34 4.81
C THR A 10 -0.03 8.21 6.22
N ARG A 11 0.81 7.20 6.49
CA ARG A 11 1.48 7.03 7.79
C ARG A 11 2.26 8.27 8.20
N ARG A 12 3.09 8.78 7.29
CA ARG A 12 3.93 9.97 7.54
C ARG A 12 3.08 11.21 7.78
N GLY A 13 1.98 11.37 7.07
CA GLY A 13 1.07 12.49 7.25
C GLY A 13 0.25 12.42 8.54
N VAL A 14 -0.08 11.22 9.01
CA VAL A 14 -0.90 11.02 10.22
C VAL A 14 -0.04 11.02 11.48
N ALA A 15 1.11 10.35 11.49
CA ALA A 15 1.90 10.11 12.68
C ALA A 15 2.24 11.38 13.50
N PRO A 16 2.63 12.53 12.90
CA PRO A 16 2.97 13.74 13.66
C PRO A 16 1.79 14.31 14.47
N HIS A 17 0.56 13.98 14.09
CA HIS A 17 -0.65 14.50 14.70
C HIS A 17 -1.23 13.58 15.78
N VAL A 18 -0.89 12.28 15.75
CA VAL A 18 -1.52 11.29 16.63
C VAL A 18 -0.58 10.65 17.63
N VAL A 19 0.73 10.58 17.34
CA VAL A 19 1.70 9.99 18.27
C VAL A 19 1.83 10.85 19.52
N GLY A 20 1.77 10.20 20.69
CA GLY A 20 1.76 10.86 22.00
C GLY A 20 0.41 11.47 22.39
N ARG A 21 -0.61 11.40 21.53
CA ARG A 21 -1.95 11.92 21.83
C ARG A 21 -2.85 10.83 22.41
N ARG A 22 -3.71 11.25 23.32
CA ARG A 22 -4.73 10.40 23.93
C ARG A 22 -6.02 10.49 23.11
N VAL A 23 -6.65 9.35 22.87
CA VAL A 23 -7.97 9.28 22.24
C VAL A 23 -9.03 9.76 23.20
N ALA A 24 -9.71 10.87 22.89
CA ALA A 24 -10.78 11.45 23.67
C ALA A 24 -12.15 10.85 23.30
N GLY A 25 -12.34 10.43 22.05
CA GLY A 25 -13.59 9.85 21.60
C GLY A 25 -13.45 9.08 20.28
N VAL A 26 -14.38 8.17 20.05
CA VAL A 26 -14.51 7.43 18.79
C VAL A 26 -15.98 7.38 18.38
N ALA A 27 -16.29 7.80 17.17
CA ALA A 27 -17.62 7.73 16.58
C ALA A 27 -17.61 6.80 15.36
N VAL A 28 -18.34 5.70 15.45
CA VAL A 28 -18.55 4.76 14.34
C VAL A 28 -19.92 5.06 13.72
N TYR A 29 -19.92 5.62 12.52
CA TYR A 29 -21.17 6.02 11.81
C TYR A 29 -21.73 4.88 10.96
N ASP A 30 -20.84 4.09 10.33
CA ASP A 30 -21.21 2.92 9.55
C ASP A 30 -20.11 1.85 9.71
N PRO A 31 -20.41 0.75 10.43
CA PRO A 31 -19.42 -0.29 10.69
C PRO A 31 -19.17 -1.22 9.47
N ARG A 32 -19.96 -1.09 8.41
CA ARG A 32 -19.95 -2.00 7.25
C ARG A 32 -18.76 -1.74 6.34
N LEU A 33 -17.60 -2.23 6.73
CA LEU A 33 -16.41 -2.36 5.89
C LEU A 33 -16.25 -3.83 5.45
N ARG A 34 -15.18 -4.13 4.70
CA ARG A 34 -14.88 -5.52 4.29
C ARG A 34 -14.84 -6.48 5.49
N TRP A 35 -14.22 -6.05 6.57
CA TRP A 35 -14.38 -6.62 7.90
C TRP A 35 -15.08 -5.56 8.74
N PRO A 36 -16.23 -5.88 9.32
CA PRO A 36 -16.98 -4.91 10.13
C PRO A 36 -16.11 -4.29 11.22
N VAL A 37 -16.27 -3.00 11.44
CA VAL A 37 -15.64 -2.33 12.57
C VAL A 37 -16.14 -2.97 13.86
N PRO A 38 -15.24 -3.43 14.76
CA PRO A 38 -15.66 -4.06 16.01
C PRO A 38 -16.56 -3.12 16.84
N PRO A 39 -17.68 -3.60 17.37
CA PRO A 39 -18.60 -2.76 18.13
C PRO A 39 -17.99 -2.21 19.43
N ASP A 40 -16.99 -2.89 19.97
CA ASP A 40 -16.22 -2.48 21.15
C ASP A 40 -14.98 -1.62 20.82
N LEU A 41 -14.80 -1.20 19.57
CA LEU A 41 -13.66 -0.37 19.16
C LEU A 41 -13.59 0.96 19.97
N PRO A 42 -14.71 1.68 20.23
CA PRO A 42 -14.66 2.87 21.07
C PRO A 42 -14.11 2.59 22.47
N GLN A 43 -14.55 1.52 23.13
CA GLN A 43 -14.10 1.13 24.47
C GLN A 43 -12.62 0.72 24.49
N ARG A 44 -12.12 0.16 23.39
CA ARG A 44 -10.70 -0.23 23.24
C ARG A 44 -9.79 0.97 23.10
N LEU A 45 -10.24 2.06 22.47
CA LEU A 45 -9.41 3.21 22.11
C LEU A 45 -9.54 4.38 23.09
N VAL A 46 -10.75 4.72 23.55
CA VAL A 46 -10.97 5.91 24.39
C VAL A 46 -10.15 5.84 25.67
N GLY A 47 -9.50 6.96 26.00
CA GLY A 47 -8.62 7.10 27.15
C GLY A 47 -7.19 6.55 26.93
N ARG A 48 -6.91 5.91 25.79
CA ARG A 48 -5.59 5.36 25.48
C ARG A 48 -4.74 6.33 24.68
N THR A 49 -3.43 6.27 24.87
CA THR A 49 -2.45 7.05 24.11
C THR A 49 -1.96 6.24 22.91
N VAL A 50 -1.76 6.89 21.78
CA VAL A 50 -1.11 6.30 20.61
C VAL A 50 0.39 6.43 20.77
N ASP A 51 1.09 5.30 20.95
CA ASP A 51 2.52 5.26 21.21
C ASP A 51 3.35 5.40 19.90
N ALA A 52 2.85 4.78 18.83
CA ALA A 52 3.50 4.83 17.51
C ALA A 52 2.49 4.59 16.37
N VAL A 53 2.86 4.98 15.16
CA VAL A 53 2.17 4.60 13.92
C VAL A 53 3.16 3.95 12.98
N ASP A 54 3.04 2.63 12.84
CA ASP A 54 3.87 1.81 11.97
C ASP A 54 3.14 1.46 10.66
N ARG A 55 3.87 0.88 9.72
CA ARG A 55 3.33 0.26 8.52
C ARG A 55 3.88 -1.17 8.37
N ARG A 56 2.98 -2.09 8.05
CA ARG A 56 3.33 -3.42 7.57
C ARG A 56 2.60 -3.69 6.27
N SER A 57 3.29 -3.92 5.16
CA SER A 57 2.65 -4.07 3.85
C SER A 57 1.81 -2.83 3.48
N LYS A 58 0.52 -3.01 3.30
CA LYS A 58 -0.50 -1.98 3.00
C LYS A 58 -1.40 -1.69 4.21
N TYR A 59 -0.94 -2.03 5.42
CA TYR A 59 -1.65 -1.80 6.68
C TYR A 59 -0.95 -0.73 7.50
N LEU A 60 -1.73 0.18 8.09
CA LEU A 60 -1.30 1.08 9.14
C LEU A 60 -1.54 0.42 10.49
N LEU A 61 -0.59 0.51 11.39
CA LEU A 61 -0.61 -0.10 12.71
C LEU A 61 -0.44 1.01 13.75
N PHE A 62 -1.54 1.44 14.36
CA PHE A 62 -1.48 2.36 15.49
C PHE A 62 -1.22 1.54 16.75
N ARG A 63 -0.05 1.73 17.35
CA ARG A 63 0.37 1.03 18.55
C ARG A 63 -0.14 1.75 19.78
N LEU A 64 -0.74 1.01 20.68
CA LEU A 64 -1.18 1.45 22.00
C LEU A 64 -0.71 0.43 23.04
N ALA A 65 -0.54 0.82 24.28
CA ALA A 65 -0.09 -0.08 25.34
C ALA A 65 -0.97 -1.34 25.50
N SER A 66 -2.25 -1.27 25.13
CA SER A 66 -3.23 -2.36 25.27
C SER A 66 -3.43 -3.20 24.00
N GLY A 67 -2.76 -2.86 22.89
CA GLY A 67 -2.91 -3.54 21.60
C GLY A 67 -2.67 -2.63 20.41
N THR A 68 -3.17 -3.04 19.24
CA THR A 68 -2.93 -2.34 17.98
C THR A 68 -4.23 -2.09 17.24
N LEU A 69 -4.48 -0.84 16.83
CA LEU A 69 -5.50 -0.54 15.83
C LEU A 69 -4.90 -0.78 14.43
N LEU A 70 -5.40 -1.78 13.73
CA LEU A 70 -5.01 -2.13 12.36
C LEU A 70 -5.95 -1.46 11.37
N VAL A 71 -5.41 -0.65 10.45
CA VAL A 71 -6.18 0.04 9.43
C VAL A 71 -5.71 -0.35 8.03
N HIS A 72 -6.64 -0.69 7.15
CA HIS A 72 -6.41 -0.94 5.73
C HIS A 72 -7.27 -0.02 4.88
N LEU A 73 -6.66 0.68 3.92
CA LEU A 73 -7.36 1.67 3.11
C LEU A 73 -8.23 1.05 1.99
N GLY A 74 -8.18 -0.27 1.78
CA GLY A 74 -8.94 -0.91 0.73
C GLY A 74 -8.54 -0.46 -0.67
N MET A 75 -9.50 -0.01 -1.46
CA MET A 75 -9.27 0.49 -2.81
C MET A 75 -9.44 2.01 -2.95
N THR A 76 -10.28 2.60 -2.13
CA THR A 76 -10.69 4.02 -2.19
C THR A 76 -10.67 4.69 -0.82
N GLY A 77 -10.27 3.95 0.21
CA GLY A 77 -10.22 4.46 1.56
C GLY A 77 -9.13 5.52 1.73
N SER A 78 -9.44 6.50 2.56
CA SER A 78 -8.52 7.54 3.00
C SER A 78 -8.62 7.72 4.51
N LEU A 79 -7.51 8.12 5.12
CA LEU A 79 -7.42 8.45 6.54
C LEU A 79 -6.87 9.88 6.63
N ARG A 80 -7.74 10.82 7.03
CA ARG A 80 -7.45 12.25 6.97
C ARG A 80 -7.43 12.87 8.36
N VAL A 81 -6.55 13.84 8.53
CA VAL A 81 -6.39 14.60 9.77
C VAL A 81 -7.08 15.96 9.63
N PHE A 82 -7.89 16.34 10.63
CA PHE A 82 -8.55 17.62 10.70
C PHE A 82 -8.34 18.24 12.09
N ARG A 83 -7.79 19.45 12.15
CA ARG A 83 -7.76 20.25 13.39
C ARG A 83 -9.16 20.72 13.79
N ARG A 84 -10.03 20.94 12.79
CA ARG A 84 -11.46 21.24 12.95
C ARG A 84 -12.21 20.43 11.91
N ALA A 85 -12.86 19.37 12.36
CA ALA A 85 -13.55 18.45 11.44
C ALA A 85 -14.67 19.17 10.68
N PRO A 86 -14.69 19.10 9.35
CA PRO A 86 -15.83 19.57 8.57
C PRO A 86 -17.05 18.67 8.80
N ALA A 87 -18.22 19.14 8.35
CA ALA A 87 -19.42 18.32 8.31
C ALA A 87 -19.12 16.97 7.63
N ARG A 88 -19.75 15.92 8.12
CA ARG A 88 -19.60 14.57 7.56
C ARG A 88 -20.05 14.54 6.10
N ARG A 89 -19.29 13.78 5.32
CA ARG A 89 -19.60 13.47 3.93
C ARG A 89 -20.12 12.03 3.80
N PRO A 90 -20.76 11.69 2.68
CA PRO A 90 -21.05 10.30 2.37
C PRO A 90 -19.77 9.44 2.49
N HIS A 91 -19.94 8.25 3.09
CA HIS A 91 -18.87 7.27 3.30
C HIS A 91 -17.81 7.64 4.36
N ASP A 92 -18.03 8.67 5.17
CA ASP A 92 -17.30 8.85 6.41
C ASP A 92 -17.77 7.80 7.42
N HIS A 93 -16.92 6.83 7.73
CA HIS A 93 -17.28 5.66 8.53
C HIS A 93 -16.92 5.80 10.00
N VAL A 94 -15.73 6.32 10.29
CA VAL A 94 -15.21 6.42 11.64
C VAL A 94 -14.48 7.75 11.83
N ASP A 95 -14.75 8.41 12.96
CA ASP A 95 -13.95 9.52 13.48
C ASP A 95 -13.29 9.08 14.79
N ILE A 96 -11.99 9.33 14.92
CA ILE A 96 -11.23 9.23 16.16
C ILE A 96 -10.84 10.64 16.55
N VAL A 97 -11.34 11.10 17.72
CA VAL A 97 -11.08 12.42 18.27
C VAL A 97 -9.95 12.32 19.28
N LEU A 98 -8.97 13.19 19.17
CA LEU A 98 -7.83 13.27 20.08
C LEU A 98 -8.05 14.33 21.17
N ASP A 99 -7.21 14.32 22.20
CA ASP A 99 -7.31 15.19 23.38
C ASP A 99 -7.09 16.68 23.08
N ASP A 100 -6.48 17.02 21.94
CA ASP A 100 -6.32 18.39 21.44
C ASP A 100 -7.45 18.85 20.49
N GLY A 101 -8.47 18.01 20.30
CA GLY A 101 -9.59 18.26 19.38
C GLY A 101 -9.32 17.88 17.93
N THR A 102 -8.11 17.41 17.61
CA THR A 102 -7.78 16.87 16.27
C THR A 102 -8.63 15.64 15.99
N VAL A 103 -9.17 15.53 14.77
CA VAL A 103 -10.00 14.41 14.33
C VAL A 103 -9.29 13.64 13.21
N LEU A 104 -9.12 12.34 13.41
CA LEU A 104 -8.69 11.41 12.41
C LEU A 104 -9.91 10.73 11.80
N ARG A 105 -10.23 11.03 10.54
CA ARG A 105 -11.42 10.55 9.84
C ARG A 105 -11.10 9.49 8.81
N TYR A 106 -11.79 8.37 8.89
CA TYR A 106 -11.73 7.28 7.90
C TYR A 106 -12.93 7.36 6.95
N ASN A 107 -12.65 7.55 5.66
CA ASN A 107 -13.63 7.55 4.56
C ASN A 107 -13.32 6.42 3.58
N ASP A 108 -14.31 5.64 3.16
CA ASP A 108 -14.14 4.57 2.15
C ASP A 108 -15.43 4.31 1.36
N PRO A 109 -15.57 4.92 0.17
CA PRO A 109 -16.77 4.77 -0.66
C PRO A 109 -17.08 3.32 -1.04
N ARG A 110 -16.07 2.50 -1.25
CA ARG A 110 -16.22 1.10 -1.70
C ARG A 110 -16.30 0.09 -0.56
N ARG A 111 -16.00 0.49 0.67
CA ARG A 111 -16.03 -0.36 1.87
C ARG A 111 -15.12 -1.60 1.79
N PHE A 112 -14.02 -1.50 1.05
CA PHE A 112 -13.03 -2.60 0.92
C PHE A 112 -11.88 -2.51 1.91
N GLY A 113 -11.89 -1.51 2.77
CA GLY A 113 -10.93 -1.33 3.82
C GLY A 113 -11.29 -2.06 5.10
N ALA A 114 -10.52 -1.80 6.14
CA ALA A 114 -10.73 -2.37 7.47
C ALA A 114 -10.24 -1.41 8.56
N MET A 115 -10.86 -1.50 9.72
CA MET A 115 -10.43 -0.87 10.96
C MET A 115 -10.70 -1.86 12.09
N LEU A 116 -9.65 -2.57 12.55
CA LEU A 116 -9.75 -3.72 13.44
C LEU A 116 -8.88 -3.51 14.69
N TRP A 117 -9.32 -4.10 15.80
CA TRP A 117 -8.52 -4.16 17.02
C TRP A 117 -7.80 -5.49 17.15
N VAL A 118 -6.50 -5.44 17.44
CA VAL A 118 -5.65 -6.60 17.70
C VAL A 118 -5.11 -6.49 19.13
N ALA A 119 -5.55 -7.41 20.01
CA ALA A 119 -5.18 -7.39 21.43
C ALA A 119 -3.77 -7.96 21.72
N GLY A 120 -3.27 -8.84 20.84
CA GLY A 120 -1.94 -9.47 20.96
C GLY A 120 -0.91 -8.91 20.00
N PRO A 121 0.17 -9.66 19.76
CA PRO A 121 1.17 -9.31 18.77
C PRO A 121 0.53 -9.15 17.39
N ALA A 122 0.70 -7.99 16.78
CA ALA A 122 0.04 -7.68 15.50
C ALA A 122 0.48 -8.64 14.38
N ASP A 123 1.74 -9.10 14.42
CA ASP A 123 2.31 -9.98 13.40
C ASP A 123 1.68 -11.40 13.39
N GLU A 124 1.05 -11.81 14.50
CA GLU A 124 0.30 -13.07 14.60
C GLU A 124 -1.13 -12.97 14.06
N HIS A 125 -1.60 -11.74 13.78
CA HIS A 125 -2.94 -11.56 13.23
C HIS A 125 -3.04 -12.20 11.83
N PRO A 126 -4.12 -12.94 11.48
CA PRO A 126 -4.25 -13.67 10.22
C PRO A 126 -4.01 -12.83 8.95
N LEU A 127 -4.29 -11.53 8.99
CA LEU A 127 -4.02 -10.62 7.87
C LEU A 127 -2.55 -10.26 7.72
N LEU A 128 -1.70 -10.50 8.72
CA LEU A 128 -0.28 -10.14 8.74
C LEU A 128 0.66 -11.35 8.81
N ALA A 129 0.25 -12.44 9.44
CA ALA A 129 1.09 -13.61 9.71
C ALA A 129 1.69 -14.27 8.45
N GLY A 130 0.95 -14.27 7.32
CA GLY A 130 1.40 -14.87 6.06
C GLY A 130 2.12 -13.91 5.11
N LEU A 131 2.47 -12.71 5.57
CA LEU A 131 3.10 -11.69 4.72
C LEU A 131 4.62 -11.94 4.55
N GLY A 132 5.09 -11.89 3.31
CA GLY A 132 6.50 -11.94 2.95
C GLY A 132 7.30 -10.72 3.45
N PRO A 133 8.59 -10.60 3.08
CA PRO A 133 9.45 -9.51 3.51
C PRO A 133 9.00 -8.14 2.97
N GLU A 134 9.35 -7.09 3.71
CA GLU A 134 9.26 -5.70 3.24
C GLU A 134 10.30 -5.46 2.13
N PRO A 135 9.98 -4.69 1.08
CA PRO A 135 10.90 -4.43 -0.03
C PRO A 135 12.21 -3.77 0.40
N PHE A 136 12.18 -3.01 1.51
CA PHE A 136 13.34 -2.30 2.06
C PHE A 136 14.13 -3.11 3.11
N ALA A 137 13.62 -4.28 3.52
CA ALA A 137 14.34 -5.15 4.43
C ALA A 137 15.58 -5.78 3.76
N ALA A 138 16.62 -6.03 4.55
CA ALA A 138 17.85 -6.67 4.06
C ALA A 138 17.56 -8.07 3.45
N GLY A 139 16.61 -8.81 4.03
CA GLY A 139 16.22 -10.14 3.55
C GLY A 139 15.43 -10.17 2.23
N PHE A 140 15.04 -9.02 1.67
CA PHE A 140 14.50 -8.95 0.30
C PHE A 140 15.64 -8.71 -0.68
N ASP A 141 16.31 -9.76 -1.10
CA ASP A 141 17.46 -9.72 -2.00
C ASP A 141 17.34 -10.69 -3.19
N ALA A 142 18.37 -10.73 -4.03
CA ALA A 142 18.40 -11.57 -5.22
C ALA A 142 18.38 -13.07 -4.89
N ASP A 143 18.99 -13.47 -3.80
CA ASP A 143 19.05 -14.87 -3.37
C ASP A 143 17.71 -15.34 -2.85
N TYR A 144 17.09 -14.53 -2.01
CA TYR A 144 15.73 -14.77 -1.57
C TYR A 144 14.78 -14.95 -2.76
N LEU A 145 14.76 -13.98 -3.69
CA LEU A 145 13.89 -14.06 -4.87
C LEU A 145 14.24 -15.27 -5.75
N TRP A 146 15.53 -15.59 -5.90
CA TRP A 146 15.96 -16.76 -6.65
C TRP A 146 15.35 -18.02 -6.05
N HIS A 147 15.52 -18.29 -4.78
CA HIS A 147 14.99 -19.49 -4.12
C HIS A 147 13.45 -19.51 -4.14
N ALA A 148 12.81 -18.40 -3.80
CA ALA A 148 11.36 -18.29 -3.72
C ALA A 148 10.64 -18.43 -5.08
N THR A 149 11.34 -18.18 -6.20
CA THR A 149 10.74 -18.24 -7.54
C THR A 149 11.02 -19.52 -8.31
N ARG A 150 11.97 -20.39 -7.89
CA ARG A 150 12.36 -21.59 -8.67
C ARG A 150 11.22 -22.55 -8.97
N ALA A 151 10.27 -22.73 -8.07
CA ALA A 151 9.09 -23.56 -8.28
C ALA A 151 7.90 -22.84 -8.95
N ARG A 152 8.01 -21.50 -9.22
CA ARG A 152 6.88 -20.71 -9.70
C ARG A 152 6.84 -20.62 -11.22
N SER A 153 5.88 -21.31 -11.84
CA SER A 153 5.60 -21.21 -13.28
C SER A 153 4.78 -19.98 -13.67
N ALA A 154 4.15 -19.32 -12.71
CA ALA A 154 3.41 -18.07 -12.93
C ALA A 154 4.33 -16.97 -13.50
N ALA A 155 3.72 -16.02 -14.22
CA ALA A 155 4.43 -14.85 -14.73
C ALA A 155 5.11 -14.08 -13.60
N ILE A 156 6.31 -13.57 -13.83
CA ILE A 156 7.08 -12.82 -12.80
C ILE A 156 6.30 -11.63 -12.22
N LYS A 157 5.49 -10.97 -13.05
CA LYS A 157 4.61 -9.91 -12.56
C LYS A 157 3.59 -10.42 -11.54
N VAL A 158 2.98 -11.56 -11.80
CA VAL A 158 1.99 -12.16 -10.89
C VAL A 158 2.66 -12.59 -9.59
N ALA A 159 3.86 -13.16 -9.68
CA ALA A 159 4.67 -13.53 -8.52
C ALA A 159 5.04 -12.30 -7.68
N LEU A 160 5.48 -11.20 -8.33
CA LEU A 160 5.86 -9.96 -7.65
C LEU A 160 4.68 -9.29 -6.90
N MET A 161 3.45 -9.53 -7.33
CA MET A 161 2.23 -9.03 -6.69
C MET A 161 1.68 -9.95 -5.59
N ASP A 162 2.31 -11.10 -5.39
CA ASP A 162 1.97 -12.01 -4.30
C ASP A 162 2.57 -11.50 -2.99
N ASN A 163 1.71 -11.11 -2.04
CA ASN A 163 2.12 -10.61 -0.74
C ASN A 163 2.90 -11.64 0.11
N GLY A 164 2.84 -12.93 -0.23
CA GLY A 164 3.68 -13.97 0.38
C GLY A 164 5.12 -13.94 -0.17
N LEU A 165 5.36 -13.37 -1.35
CA LEU A 165 6.71 -13.22 -1.92
C LEU A 165 7.36 -11.90 -1.52
N VAL A 166 6.64 -10.79 -1.67
CA VAL A 166 7.08 -9.46 -1.25
C VAL A 166 5.85 -8.61 -0.99
N VAL A 167 5.86 -7.86 0.09
CA VAL A 167 4.69 -7.06 0.45
C VAL A 167 4.66 -5.69 -0.22
N GLY A 168 3.47 -5.12 -0.31
CA GLY A 168 3.28 -3.72 -0.68
C GLY A 168 3.35 -3.41 -2.17
N VAL A 169 3.91 -4.29 -2.99
CA VAL A 169 3.99 -4.12 -4.45
C VAL A 169 2.65 -4.53 -5.07
N GLY A 170 1.97 -3.61 -5.69
CA GLY A 170 0.72 -3.87 -6.39
C GLY A 170 0.88 -3.71 -7.90
N ASN A 171 -0.24 -3.42 -8.59
CA ASN A 171 -0.26 -3.43 -10.05
C ASN A 171 0.58 -2.32 -10.69
N ILE A 172 0.59 -1.13 -10.09
CA ILE A 172 1.35 0.01 -10.61
C ILE A 172 2.82 -0.28 -10.49
N TYR A 173 3.27 -0.50 -9.28
CA TYR A 173 4.70 -0.61 -8.98
C TYR A 173 5.33 -1.90 -9.50
N ALA A 174 4.56 -2.99 -9.69
CA ALA A 174 5.04 -4.18 -10.38
C ALA A 174 5.34 -3.91 -11.87
N ASN A 175 4.47 -3.15 -12.57
CA ASN A 175 4.73 -2.79 -13.97
C ASN A 175 5.97 -1.88 -14.10
N GLU A 176 6.06 -0.84 -13.29
CA GLU A 176 7.15 0.13 -13.32
C GLU A 176 8.50 -0.51 -12.94
N SER A 177 8.52 -1.35 -11.89
CA SER A 177 9.74 -2.06 -11.47
C SER A 177 10.23 -3.04 -12.54
N LEU A 178 9.33 -3.79 -13.16
CA LEU A 178 9.68 -4.71 -14.25
C LEU A 178 10.19 -3.97 -15.49
N PHE A 179 9.65 -2.78 -15.79
CA PHE A 179 10.17 -1.94 -16.86
C PHE A 179 11.62 -1.51 -16.58
N ARG A 180 11.88 -0.95 -15.39
CA ARG A 180 13.23 -0.53 -14.99
C ARG A 180 14.23 -1.67 -14.94
N ALA A 181 13.80 -2.87 -14.54
CA ALA A 181 14.63 -4.06 -14.54
C ALA A 181 14.86 -4.66 -15.94
N GLY A 182 14.17 -4.18 -16.99
CA GLY A 182 14.22 -4.71 -18.34
C GLY A 182 13.62 -6.12 -18.45
N ILE A 183 12.64 -6.47 -17.61
CA ILE A 183 12.07 -7.81 -17.53
C ILE A 183 10.66 -7.81 -18.12
N ARG A 184 10.41 -8.73 -19.07
CA ARG A 184 9.09 -8.94 -19.64
C ARG A 184 8.13 -9.46 -18.56
N PRO A 185 6.96 -8.79 -18.31
CA PRO A 185 6.05 -9.16 -17.22
C PRO A 185 5.53 -10.60 -17.28
N ALA A 186 5.40 -11.14 -18.51
CA ALA A 186 4.88 -12.48 -18.77
C ALA A 186 5.93 -13.60 -18.65
N LEU A 187 7.20 -13.27 -18.43
CA LEU A 187 8.24 -14.28 -18.27
C LEU A 187 7.91 -15.15 -17.04
N PRO A 188 7.93 -16.49 -17.14
CA PRO A 188 7.76 -17.34 -15.97
C PRO A 188 8.80 -17.01 -14.90
N ALA A 189 8.36 -16.86 -13.64
CA ALA A 189 9.23 -16.41 -12.54
C ALA A 189 10.46 -17.32 -12.39
N LYS A 190 10.29 -18.64 -12.53
CA LYS A 190 11.39 -19.63 -12.48
C LYS A 190 12.45 -19.48 -13.60
N ARG A 191 12.14 -18.76 -14.67
CA ARG A 191 13.08 -18.54 -15.81
C ARG A 191 13.86 -17.23 -15.68
N VAL A 192 13.56 -16.39 -14.69
CA VAL A 192 14.31 -15.15 -14.46
C VAL A 192 15.66 -15.52 -13.81
N SER A 193 16.76 -15.11 -14.43
CA SER A 193 18.11 -15.39 -13.90
C SER A 193 18.39 -14.59 -12.61
N ARG A 194 19.30 -15.08 -11.77
CA ARG A 194 19.68 -14.42 -10.51
C ARG A 194 20.15 -12.97 -10.72
N ALA A 195 20.96 -12.73 -11.76
CA ALA A 195 21.41 -11.38 -12.11
C ALA A 195 20.26 -10.45 -12.51
N ARG A 196 19.20 -10.97 -13.16
CA ARG A 196 18.00 -10.18 -13.47
C ARG A 196 17.14 -9.94 -12.23
N LEU A 197 17.09 -10.91 -11.32
CA LEU A 197 16.41 -10.74 -10.03
C LEU A 197 17.10 -9.68 -9.16
N ALA A 198 18.45 -9.61 -9.18
CA ALA A 198 19.18 -8.52 -8.52
C ALA A 198 18.73 -7.14 -9.04
N ARG A 199 18.72 -6.96 -10.37
CA ARG A 199 18.20 -5.72 -10.97
C ARG A 199 16.74 -5.44 -10.61
N LEU A 200 15.93 -6.49 -10.47
CA LEU A 200 14.52 -6.33 -10.07
C LEU A 200 14.40 -5.86 -8.63
N VAL A 201 15.20 -6.37 -7.71
CA VAL A 201 15.24 -5.88 -6.30
C VAL A 201 15.57 -4.40 -6.26
N ASP A 202 16.63 -3.98 -6.97
CA ASP A 202 17.05 -2.58 -7.04
C ASP A 202 15.96 -1.70 -7.67
N ALA A 203 15.33 -2.18 -8.74
CA ALA A 203 14.24 -1.47 -9.41
C ALA A 203 13.01 -1.32 -8.51
N VAL A 204 12.63 -2.36 -7.75
CA VAL A 204 11.52 -2.29 -6.78
C VAL A 204 11.81 -1.22 -5.73
N ARG A 205 12.99 -1.25 -5.12
CA ARG A 205 13.39 -0.27 -4.10
C ARG A 205 13.40 1.16 -4.65
N SER A 206 14.02 1.37 -5.82
CA SER A 206 14.10 2.68 -6.45
C SER A 206 12.71 3.25 -6.77
N VAL A 207 11.86 2.46 -7.45
CA VAL A 207 10.49 2.88 -7.81
C VAL A 207 9.66 3.23 -6.57
N LEU A 208 9.70 2.40 -5.53
CA LEU A 208 8.95 2.66 -4.31
C LEU A 208 9.48 3.88 -3.55
N THR A 209 10.80 4.08 -3.48
CA THR A 209 11.42 5.26 -2.86
C THR A 209 10.99 6.55 -3.56
N GLU A 210 11.07 6.58 -4.88
CA GLU A 210 10.65 7.73 -5.68
C GLU A 210 9.15 8.01 -5.53
N ALA A 211 8.33 6.96 -5.52
CA ALA A 211 6.90 7.10 -5.32
C ALA A 211 6.55 7.66 -3.94
N ILE A 212 7.22 7.20 -2.88
CA ILE A 212 7.05 7.74 -1.52
C ILE A 212 7.46 9.20 -1.47
N ALA A 213 8.60 9.57 -2.08
CA ALA A 213 9.07 10.95 -2.11
C ALA A 213 8.10 11.91 -2.83
N LYS A 214 7.32 11.41 -3.78
CA LYS A 214 6.30 12.16 -4.53
C LYS A 214 4.88 12.05 -3.96
N GLY A 215 4.73 11.56 -2.73
CA GLY A 215 3.43 11.43 -2.08
C GLY A 215 2.53 10.30 -2.62
N GLY A 216 3.12 9.33 -3.33
CA GLY A 216 2.39 8.24 -3.97
C GLY A 216 1.80 8.62 -5.34
N SER A 217 0.96 7.74 -5.89
CA SER A 217 0.24 7.97 -7.14
C SER A 217 -1.20 8.39 -6.86
N THR A 218 -1.68 9.46 -7.50
CA THR A 218 -3.10 9.78 -7.52
C THR A 218 -3.79 8.80 -8.48
N LEU A 219 -4.37 7.76 -7.96
CA LEU A 219 -5.52 7.13 -8.60
C LEU A 219 -6.73 7.99 -8.26
N ARG A 220 -7.70 8.09 -9.15
CA ARG A 220 -8.85 9.02 -9.13
C ARG A 220 -9.47 9.32 -7.75
N ASP A 221 -9.22 8.49 -6.76
CA ASP A 221 -9.89 8.51 -5.46
C ASP A 221 -8.93 8.56 -4.26
N TYR A 222 -7.59 8.61 -4.45
CA TYR A 222 -6.64 8.69 -3.34
C TYR A 222 -6.18 10.13 -3.10
N VAL A 223 -6.22 10.52 -1.84
CA VAL A 223 -5.60 11.74 -1.32
C VAL A 223 -4.85 11.37 -0.03
N ASP A 224 -3.79 12.10 0.27
CA ASP A 224 -3.02 11.91 1.50
C ASP A 224 -3.78 12.36 2.77
N ALA A 225 -3.13 12.37 3.92
CA ALA A 225 -3.74 12.77 5.19
C ALA A 225 -4.16 14.24 5.24
N SER A 226 -3.56 15.12 4.43
CA SER A 226 -3.94 16.53 4.29
C SER A 226 -5.02 16.76 3.23
N GLY A 227 -5.28 15.76 2.39
CA GLY A 227 -6.24 15.82 1.30
C GLY A 227 -5.64 16.17 -0.04
N GLU A 228 -4.29 16.17 -0.14
CA GLU A 228 -3.57 16.46 -1.36
C GLU A 228 -3.38 15.20 -2.23
N PRO A 229 -3.41 15.35 -3.57
CA PRO A 229 -3.14 14.25 -4.49
C PRO A 229 -1.65 13.93 -4.54
N GLY A 230 -1.29 12.66 -4.77
CA GLY A 230 0.10 12.29 -5.08
C GLY A 230 0.46 12.62 -6.53
N TYR A 231 1.74 12.72 -6.84
CA TYR A 231 2.23 13.17 -8.16
C TYR A 231 3.04 12.12 -8.92
N PHE A 232 3.23 10.91 -8.39
CA PHE A 232 4.06 9.90 -9.04
C PHE A 232 3.54 9.42 -10.39
N GLN A 233 2.23 9.49 -10.66
CA GLN A 233 1.65 9.11 -11.96
C GLN A 233 2.21 9.91 -13.15
N LEU A 234 2.72 11.10 -12.94
CA LEU A 234 3.32 11.90 -14.00
C LEU A 234 4.60 11.26 -14.58
N ASP A 235 5.19 10.32 -13.86
CA ASP A 235 6.46 9.68 -14.21
C ASP A 235 6.32 8.23 -14.67
N TYR A 236 5.11 7.73 -14.86
CA TYR A 236 4.94 6.35 -15.34
C TYR A 236 5.62 6.13 -16.68
N PHE A 237 6.46 5.09 -16.74
CA PHE A 237 7.11 4.66 -17.97
C PHE A 237 6.20 3.78 -18.82
N VAL A 238 5.40 2.93 -18.19
CA VAL A 238 4.55 1.97 -18.90
C VAL A 238 3.11 1.90 -18.38
N TYR A 239 2.88 2.09 -17.07
CA TYR A 239 1.57 1.86 -16.48
C TYR A 239 0.52 2.84 -17.04
N GLY A 240 -0.59 2.28 -17.59
CA GLY A 240 -1.68 3.07 -18.18
C GLY A 240 -1.38 3.70 -19.54
N ARG A 241 -0.22 3.42 -20.13
CA ARG A 241 0.28 4.08 -21.35
C ARG A 241 0.23 3.18 -22.60
N GLU A 242 -0.78 2.33 -22.69
CA GLU A 242 -0.99 1.48 -23.88
C GLU A 242 -1.07 2.32 -25.16
N GLY A 243 -0.31 1.93 -26.18
CA GLY A 243 -0.23 2.60 -27.48
C GLY A 243 0.70 3.81 -27.52
N GLU A 244 1.01 4.42 -26.36
CA GLU A 244 1.94 5.55 -26.31
C GLU A 244 3.39 5.13 -26.58
N PRO A 245 4.22 6.05 -27.11
CA PRO A 245 5.64 5.76 -27.31
C PRO A 245 6.36 5.53 -25.98
N CYS A 246 7.22 4.52 -25.95
CA CYS A 246 8.14 4.29 -24.83
C CYS A 246 9.09 5.47 -24.67
N ARG A 247 9.19 6.03 -23.47
CA ARG A 247 10.05 7.17 -23.16
C ARG A 247 11.56 6.90 -23.38
N VAL A 248 11.95 5.61 -23.50
CA VAL A 248 13.37 5.23 -23.71
C VAL A 248 13.68 4.91 -25.17
N CYS A 249 12.79 4.17 -25.88
CA CYS A 249 13.11 3.66 -27.21
C CYS A 249 12.07 4.00 -28.30
N GLY A 250 11.02 4.75 -27.97
CA GLY A 250 9.97 5.15 -28.90
C GLY A 250 9.00 4.04 -29.34
N ALA A 251 9.26 2.76 -29.03
CA ALA A 251 8.35 1.67 -29.40
C ALA A 251 7.02 1.80 -28.65
N PRO A 252 5.87 1.45 -29.27
CA PRO A 252 4.58 1.55 -28.61
C PRO A 252 4.50 0.59 -27.41
N ILE A 253 4.03 1.10 -26.27
CA ILE A 253 3.76 0.31 -25.07
C ILE A 253 2.61 -0.66 -25.38
N ARG A 254 2.77 -1.92 -25.02
CA ARG A 254 1.77 -2.97 -25.17
C ARG A 254 1.11 -3.30 -23.84
N MET A 255 -0.18 -3.63 -23.90
CA MET A 255 -0.93 -4.13 -22.76
C MET A 255 -1.37 -5.58 -22.99
N ARG A 256 -1.39 -6.35 -21.93
CA ARG A 256 -2.02 -7.69 -21.87
C ARG A 256 -2.53 -7.95 -20.45
N ARG A 257 -3.44 -8.90 -20.30
CA ARG A 257 -3.90 -9.33 -18.98
C ARG A 257 -3.05 -10.48 -18.45
N LEU A 258 -2.54 -10.34 -17.21
CA LEU A 258 -1.82 -11.37 -16.47
C LEU A 258 -2.42 -11.47 -15.07
N GLY A 259 -2.87 -12.67 -14.67
CA GLY A 259 -3.52 -12.88 -13.38
C GLY A 259 -4.74 -11.96 -13.19
N GLY A 260 -5.56 -11.78 -14.24
CA GLY A 260 -6.75 -10.91 -14.21
C GLY A 260 -6.48 -9.40 -14.23
N ARG A 261 -5.19 -8.95 -14.25
CA ARG A 261 -4.81 -7.55 -14.15
C ARG A 261 -4.13 -7.03 -15.41
N ALA A 262 -4.40 -5.79 -15.80
CA ALA A 262 -3.71 -5.11 -16.90
C ALA A 262 -2.21 -5.05 -16.62
N SER A 263 -1.40 -5.40 -17.62
CA SER A 263 0.05 -5.46 -17.55
C SER A 263 0.62 -4.75 -18.75
N PHE A 264 1.35 -3.68 -18.51
CA PHE A 264 1.91 -2.81 -19.52
C PHE A 264 3.41 -3.06 -19.67
N HIS A 265 3.93 -3.03 -20.89
CA HIS A 265 5.36 -3.23 -21.13
C HIS A 265 5.82 -2.67 -22.46
N CYS A 266 7.08 -2.28 -22.53
CA CYS A 266 7.76 -1.98 -23.78
C CYS A 266 8.32 -3.29 -24.40
N PRO A 267 7.93 -3.66 -25.63
CA PRO A 267 8.40 -4.91 -26.25
C PRO A 267 9.88 -4.90 -26.61
N ARG A 268 10.52 -3.72 -26.71
CA ARG A 268 11.97 -3.58 -27.00
C ARG A 268 12.82 -3.52 -25.73
N CYS A 269 12.40 -2.75 -24.72
CA CYS A 269 13.18 -2.59 -23.50
C CYS A 269 13.06 -3.78 -22.55
N GLN A 270 11.96 -4.53 -22.59
CA GLN A 270 11.68 -5.65 -21.68
C GLN A 270 11.70 -6.99 -22.44
N ARG A 271 12.69 -7.81 -22.14
CA ARG A 271 12.92 -9.10 -22.79
C ARG A 271 12.77 -10.27 -21.83
#